data_c363b240636c1e3748a35001e525d199
#
_entry.id   c363b240636c1e3748a35001e525d199
#
_cell.length_a   1.000
_cell.length_b   1.000
_cell.length_c   1.000
_cell.angle_alpha   90.00
_cell.angle_beta   90.00
_cell.angle_gamma   90.00
#
_symmetry.space_group_name_H-M   'P 1'
#
loop_
_entity.id
_entity.type
_entity.pdbx_description
1 polymer ?
#
loop_
_entity_poly.entity_id
_entity_poly.type
_entity_poly.pdbx_seq_one_letter_code
_entity_poly.pdbx_strand_id
1 'polypeptide(L)'
;MSQTIPQLEETEDGSLTLYTPRFGEHYHSTHGAVQESAHIYLGLGLRQRLEQWTEPEGAALRCFEVGFGTGLNALLSWREAERSHRLIHYYSIERYPIPAELYRQLHYELSTAIPLSTAGGAVPSCEEALASAELAANLGTQGTKEVGSSTSSAPLGRLEDSHSALMRLHEAAWDEDVTLSRYFVLHKISGDLNALPFPAALDLVYYDAFSPESQPELWREELFAQLRRCCRPGAILTTYCAKGEVRRRLERSGFSVERLPGPPGKREVLRATAR
;
A
#
# COMPACT_ATOMS: atom_id res chain seq x y z
N MET A 1 13.99 -17.75 -23.68
CA MET A 1 14.45 -16.58 -22.90
C MET A 1 14.35 -16.95 -21.45
N SER A 2 15.46 -17.07 -20.74
CA SER A 2 15.44 -17.39 -19.30
C SER A 2 14.70 -16.28 -18.58
N GLN A 3 13.52 -16.57 -18.01
CA GLN A 3 12.87 -15.67 -17.07
C GLN A 3 13.79 -15.60 -15.86
N THR A 4 14.42 -14.48 -15.67
CA THR A 4 15.22 -14.21 -14.47
C THR A 4 14.24 -14.08 -13.30
N ILE A 5 14.17 -15.13 -12.50
CA ILE A 5 13.29 -15.21 -11.32
C ILE A 5 13.79 -14.18 -10.30
N PRO A 6 12.90 -13.39 -9.69
CA PRO A 6 13.29 -12.50 -8.60
C PRO A 6 13.93 -13.27 -7.44
N GLN A 7 14.80 -12.61 -6.68
CA GLN A 7 15.54 -13.18 -5.56
C GLN A 7 15.06 -12.52 -4.26
N LEU A 8 14.84 -13.34 -3.22
CA LEU A 8 14.42 -12.86 -1.91
C LEU A 8 15.61 -12.24 -1.18
N GLU A 9 15.40 -11.06 -0.62
CA GLU A 9 16.40 -10.34 0.18
C GLU A 9 15.76 -9.74 1.43
N GLU A 10 16.54 -9.63 2.51
CA GLU A 10 16.13 -8.99 3.76
C GLU A 10 16.57 -7.53 3.77
N THR A 11 15.70 -6.64 4.23
CA THR A 11 15.96 -5.20 4.35
C THR A 11 16.48 -4.85 5.75
N GLU A 12 16.99 -3.64 5.94
CA GLU A 12 17.56 -3.20 7.23
C GLU A 12 16.53 -3.18 8.38
N ASP A 13 15.22 -3.07 8.08
CA ASP A 13 14.17 -3.15 9.09
C ASP A 13 13.69 -4.60 9.37
N GLY A 14 14.38 -5.60 8.81
CA GLY A 14 14.06 -7.02 8.95
C GLY A 14 12.88 -7.49 8.10
N SER A 15 12.28 -6.62 7.30
CA SER A 15 11.26 -7.03 6.34
C SER A 15 11.89 -7.63 5.08
N LEU A 16 11.08 -8.36 4.30
CA LEU A 16 11.55 -8.99 3.07
C LEU A 16 11.22 -8.14 1.85
N THR A 17 12.13 -8.15 0.89
CA THR A 17 11.94 -7.59 -0.45
C THR A 17 12.40 -8.58 -1.51
N LEU A 18 12.17 -8.27 -2.76
CA LEU A 18 12.63 -9.05 -3.91
C LEU A 18 13.52 -8.17 -4.79
N TYR A 19 14.68 -8.68 -5.15
CA TYR A 19 15.47 -8.12 -6.25
C TYR A 19 15.05 -8.76 -7.56
N THR A 20 14.73 -7.95 -8.59
CA THR A 20 14.38 -8.46 -9.91
C THR A 20 15.47 -8.17 -10.93
N PRO A 21 16.18 -9.21 -11.44
CA PRO A 21 17.18 -9.03 -12.49
C PRO A 21 16.61 -8.50 -13.83
N ARG A 22 15.30 -8.63 -14.02
CA ARG A 22 14.60 -8.11 -15.21
C ARG A 22 14.75 -6.59 -15.33
N PHE A 23 14.66 -5.89 -14.19
CA PHE A 23 14.73 -4.42 -14.12
C PHE A 23 15.99 -3.93 -13.43
N GLY A 24 16.78 -4.82 -12.80
CA GLY A 24 17.96 -4.46 -12.03
C GLY A 24 17.64 -3.68 -10.76
N GLU A 25 16.44 -3.88 -10.19
CA GLU A 25 15.93 -3.13 -9.04
C GLU A 25 15.29 -4.03 -7.99
N HIS A 26 15.14 -3.50 -6.78
CA HIS A 26 14.34 -4.10 -5.72
C HIS A 26 12.88 -3.63 -5.83
N TYR A 27 11.96 -4.46 -5.35
CA TYR A 27 10.54 -4.10 -5.25
C TYR A 27 10.30 -3.01 -4.22
N HIS A 28 11.09 -2.98 -3.13
CA HIS A 28 11.02 -1.98 -2.08
C HIS A 28 12.42 -1.50 -1.70
N SER A 29 12.50 -0.43 -0.90
CA SER A 29 13.77 0.06 -0.36
C SER A 29 14.47 -1.00 0.49
N THR A 30 15.78 -1.16 0.32
CA THR A 30 16.62 -2.01 1.18
C THR A 30 16.75 -1.47 2.61
N HIS A 31 16.38 -0.20 2.86
CA HIS A 31 16.35 0.39 4.20
C HIS A 31 15.10 0.00 5.02
N GLY A 32 14.05 -0.56 4.37
CA GLY A 32 12.86 -1.05 5.04
C GLY A 32 11.64 -1.00 4.13
N ALA A 33 11.14 -2.19 3.75
CA ALA A 33 9.96 -2.30 2.88
C ALA A 33 8.69 -1.83 3.58
N VAL A 34 8.49 -2.29 4.82
CA VAL A 34 7.29 -1.93 5.61
C VAL A 34 7.30 -0.44 5.95
N GLN A 35 8.43 0.13 6.37
CA GLN A 35 8.53 1.56 6.68
C GLN A 35 8.25 2.43 5.46
N GLU A 36 8.79 2.08 4.31
CA GLU A 36 8.58 2.82 3.06
C GLU A 36 7.10 2.82 2.66
N SER A 37 6.48 1.64 2.58
CA SER A 37 5.08 1.50 2.20
C SER A 37 4.14 2.16 3.22
N ALA A 38 4.39 2.00 4.51
CA ALA A 38 3.60 2.63 5.57
C ALA A 38 3.68 4.16 5.53
N HIS A 39 4.85 4.72 5.24
CA HIS A 39 5.02 6.16 5.15
C HIS A 39 4.36 6.75 3.90
N ILE A 40 4.71 6.24 2.71
CA ILE A 40 4.34 6.86 1.43
C ILE A 40 2.90 6.55 1.06
N TYR A 41 2.53 5.26 1.06
CA TYR A 41 1.25 4.83 0.51
C TYR A 41 0.16 4.85 1.56
N LEU A 42 0.41 4.30 2.75
CA LEU A 42 -0.58 4.33 3.81
C LEU A 42 -0.71 5.73 4.44
N GLY A 43 0.39 6.33 4.90
CA GLY A 43 0.38 7.61 5.65
C GLY A 43 0.02 8.79 4.77
N LEU A 44 0.86 9.09 3.77
CA LEU A 44 0.69 10.26 2.90
C LEU A 44 -0.43 10.06 1.86
N GLY A 45 -0.83 8.81 1.59
CA GLY A 45 -1.90 8.45 0.66
C GLY A 45 -3.23 8.17 1.35
N LEU A 46 -3.43 6.90 1.78
CA LEU A 46 -4.74 6.43 2.23
C LEU A 46 -5.27 7.17 3.45
N ARG A 47 -4.47 7.29 4.51
CA ARG A 47 -4.91 7.98 5.74
C ARG A 47 -5.25 9.43 5.48
N GLN A 48 -4.41 10.14 4.70
CA GLN A 48 -4.67 11.51 4.28
C GLN A 48 -5.98 11.62 3.48
N ARG A 49 -6.27 10.65 2.60
CA ARG A 49 -7.54 10.64 1.85
C ARG A 49 -8.73 10.31 2.74
N LEU A 50 -8.58 9.40 3.70
CA LEU A 50 -9.63 9.05 4.68
C LEU A 50 -9.97 10.22 5.61
N GLU A 51 -8.99 11.02 6.03
CA GLU A 51 -9.22 12.25 6.80
C GLU A 51 -10.08 13.29 6.04
N GLN A 52 -9.96 13.30 4.72
CA GLN A 52 -10.74 14.18 3.83
C GLN A 52 -12.03 13.52 3.33
N TRP A 53 -12.36 12.31 3.81
CA TRP A 53 -13.49 11.55 3.30
C TRP A 53 -14.82 12.06 3.82
N THR A 54 -15.65 12.57 2.92
CA THR A 54 -16.97 13.15 3.24
C THR A 54 -18.14 12.36 2.65
N GLU A 55 -17.85 11.25 1.95
CA GLU A 55 -18.89 10.43 1.32
C GLU A 55 -19.74 9.69 2.36
N PRO A 56 -20.99 9.32 2.02
CA PRO A 56 -21.88 8.61 2.91
C PRO A 56 -21.30 7.30 3.44
N GLU A 57 -21.84 6.85 4.58
CA GLU A 57 -21.50 5.54 5.12
C GLU A 57 -21.80 4.44 4.08
N GLY A 58 -20.86 3.50 3.94
CA GLY A 58 -20.95 2.42 2.94
C GLY A 58 -20.45 2.80 1.53
N ALA A 59 -20.14 4.06 1.25
CA ALA A 59 -19.47 4.43 0.02
C ALA A 59 -18.04 3.88 0.00
N ALA A 60 -17.66 3.23 -1.11
CA ALA A 60 -16.31 2.68 -1.26
C ALA A 60 -15.32 3.75 -1.70
N LEU A 61 -14.18 3.86 -0.98
CA LEU A 61 -13.00 4.56 -1.46
C LEU A 61 -12.34 3.69 -2.54
N ARG A 62 -12.17 4.26 -3.73
CA ARG A 62 -11.59 3.56 -4.88
C ARG A 62 -10.10 3.87 -4.97
N CYS A 63 -9.27 2.87 -4.61
CA CYS A 63 -7.82 2.93 -4.68
C CYS A 63 -7.31 2.19 -5.91
N PHE A 64 -6.37 2.78 -6.63
CA PHE A 64 -5.70 2.12 -7.77
C PHE A 64 -4.19 2.11 -7.53
N GLU A 65 -3.60 0.92 -7.59
CA GLU A 65 -2.16 0.68 -7.46
C GLU A 65 -1.55 0.30 -8.79
N VAL A 66 -0.43 0.91 -9.14
CA VAL A 66 0.41 0.53 -10.26
C VAL A 66 1.54 -0.35 -9.75
N GLY A 67 1.48 -1.64 -10.08
CA GLY A 67 2.39 -2.67 -9.58
C GLY A 67 1.90 -3.34 -8.30
N PHE A 68 1.28 -4.52 -8.41
CA PHE A 68 0.88 -5.31 -7.24
C PHE A 68 2.10 -5.82 -6.46
N GLY A 69 3.14 -6.24 -7.21
CA GLY A 69 4.41 -6.69 -6.66
C GLY A 69 4.27 -7.72 -5.54
N THR A 70 4.83 -7.41 -4.38
CA THR A 70 4.80 -8.28 -3.18
C THR A 70 3.46 -8.25 -2.43
N GLY A 71 2.50 -7.39 -2.82
CA GLY A 71 1.21 -7.24 -2.16
C GLY A 71 1.26 -6.44 -0.85
N LEU A 72 2.39 -5.84 -0.51
CA LEU A 72 2.56 -5.13 0.77
C LEU A 72 1.64 -3.91 0.90
N ASN A 73 1.52 -3.08 -0.13
CA ASN A 73 0.63 -1.92 -0.12
C ASN A 73 -0.84 -2.33 0.01
N ALA A 74 -1.24 -3.42 -0.66
CA ALA A 74 -2.58 -3.98 -0.55
C ALA A 74 -2.85 -4.52 0.86
N LEU A 75 -1.87 -5.21 1.47
CA LEU A 75 -1.96 -5.72 2.85
C LEU A 75 -2.14 -4.59 3.87
N LEU A 76 -1.33 -3.54 3.76
CA LEU A 76 -1.43 -2.36 4.63
C LEU A 76 -2.77 -1.64 4.46
N SER A 77 -3.24 -1.51 3.21
CA SER A 77 -4.53 -0.88 2.89
C SER A 77 -5.71 -1.69 3.42
N TRP A 78 -5.67 -3.03 3.32
CA TRP A 78 -6.69 -3.89 3.90
C TRP A 78 -6.76 -3.76 5.41
N ARG A 79 -5.61 -3.77 6.11
CA ARG A 79 -5.57 -3.54 7.56
C ARG A 79 -6.12 -2.17 7.96
N GLU A 80 -5.83 -1.15 7.18
CA GLU A 80 -6.37 0.19 7.43
C GLU A 80 -7.89 0.26 7.18
N ALA A 81 -8.40 -0.47 6.18
CA ALA A 81 -9.84 -0.61 5.94
C ALA A 81 -10.56 -1.23 7.15
N GLU A 82 -10.01 -2.32 7.71
CA GLU A 82 -10.53 -2.95 8.92
C GLU A 82 -10.49 -2.01 10.13
N ARG A 83 -9.35 -1.31 10.34
CA ARG A 83 -9.16 -0.38 11.45
C ARG A 83 -10.11 0.82 11.40
N SER A 84 -10.30 1.38 10.21
CA SER A 84 -11.12 2.58 9.99
C SER A 84 -12.60 2.28 9.79
N HIS A 85 -12.97 1.00 9.62
CA HIS A 85 -14.30 0.55 9.21
C HIS A 85 -14.80 1.24 7.93
N ARG A 86 -13.89 1.51 6.98
CA ARG A 86 -14.19 2.14 5.68
C ARG A 86 -14.02 1.13 4.56
N LEU A 87 -15.05 1.02 3.74
CA LEU A 87 -15.00 0.15 2.57
C LEU A 87 -13.99 0.70 1.55
N ILE A 88 -13.02 -0.11 1.19
CA ILE A 88 -12.04 0.17 0.14
C ILE A 88 -12.25 -0.82 -1.00
N HIS A 89 -12.41 -0.31 -2.21
CA HIS A 89 -12.32 -1.07 -3.44
C HIS A 89 -10.93 -0.86 -4.02
N TYR A 90 -10.10 -1.86 -3.89
CA TYR A 90 -8.67 -1.81 -4.21
C TYR A 90 -8.41 -2.48 -5.56
N TYR A 91 -8.04 -1.69 -6.54
CA TYR A 91 -7.60 -2.14 -7.85
C TYR A 91 -6.08 -2.17 -7.88
N SER A 92 -5.47 -3.22 -8.41
CA SER A 92 -4.02 -3.27 -8.61
C SER A 92 -3.70 -3.94 -9.94
N ILE A 93 -2.88 -3.27 -10.77
CA ILE A 93 -2.44 -3.84 -12.05
C ILE A 93 -1.05 -4.42 -11.93
N GLU A 94 -0.87 -5.64 -12.49
CA GLU A 94 0.44 -6.32 -12.51
C GLU A 94 0.64 -7.03 -13.83
N ARG A 95 1.80 -6.80 -14.43
CA ARG A 95 2.19 -7.46 -15.70
C ARG A 95 2.97 -8.74 -15.49
N TYR A 96 3.71 -8.84 -14.38
CA TYR A 96 4.62 -9.95 -14.09
C TYR A 96 4.40 -10.46 -12.66
N PRO A 97 3.25 -11.12 -12.40
CA PRO A 97 2.95 -11.62 -11.05
C PRO A 97 4.10 -12.48 -10.50
N ILE A 98 4.45 -12.28 -9.25
CA ILE A 98 5.51 -13.08 -8.62
C ILE A 98 5.04 -14.53 -8.44
N PRO A 99 5.92 -15.53 -8.66
CA PRO A 99 5.59 -16.94 -8.53
C PRO A 99 5.21 -17.32 -7.10
N ALA A 100 4.37 -18.36 -6.96
CA ALA A 100 3.89 -18.85 -5.67
C ALA A 100 5.04 -19.27 -4.73
N GLU A 101 6.09 -19.81 -5.28
CA GLU A 101 7.30 -20.22 -4.55
C GLU A 101 7.99 -19.04 -3.86
N LEU A 102 7.81 -17.81 -4.38
CA LEU A 102 8.38 -16.60 -3.79
C LEU A 102 7.40 -15.94 -2.83
N TYR A 103 6.14 -15.67 -3.23
CA TYR A 103 5.24 -14.95 -2.33
C TYR A 103 4.92 -15.74 -1.05
N ARG A 104 4.97 -17.07 -1.06
CA ARG A 104 4.80 -17.90 0.14
C ARG A 104 5.92 -17.75 1.17
N GLN A 105 7.07 -17.25 0.77
CA GLN A 105 8.19 -16.95 1.66
C GLN A 105 8.14 -15.53 2.20
N LEU A 106 7.33 -14.64 1.60
CA LEU A 106 7.15 -13.29 2.09
C LEU A 106 6.40 -13.31 3.42
N HIS A 107 6.91 -12.59 4.40
CA HIS A 107 6.22 -12.32 5.64
C HIS A 107 6.55 -10.89 6.07
N TYR A 108 5.55 -10.22 6.63
CA TYR A 108 5.69 -8.86 7.12
C TYR A 108 5.18 -8.80 8.55
N GLU A 109 6.09 -8.56 9.50
CA GLU A 109 5.72 -8.28 10.87
C GLU A 109 5.18 -6.85 10.94
N LEU A 110 3.87 -6.73 10.90
CA LEU A 110 3.22 -5.44 11.03
C LEU A 110 2.90 -5.22 12.50
N SER A 111 3.66 -4.34 13.14
CA SER A 111 3.31 -3.84 14.48
C SER A 111 1.86 -3.34 14.48
N THR A 112 1.09 -3.68 15.52
CA THR A 112 -0.28 -3.18 15.73
C THR A 112 -0.33 -1.66 15.86
N ALA A 113 0.82 -1.04 16.13
CA ALA A 113 1.03 0.40 16.18
C ALA A 113 1.97 0.85 15.04
N ILE A 114 1.48 0.87 13.79
CA ILE A 114 2.13 1.73 12.78
C ILE A 114 1.87 3.17 13.23
N PRO A 115 2.91 3.94 13.63
CA PRO A 115 2.72 5.25 14.23
C PRO A 115 1.89 6.15 13.33
N LEU A 116 0.95 6.89 13.92
CA LEU A 116 0.27 8.00 13.26
C LEU A 116 1.35 9.05 12.96
N SER A 117 1.88 9.09 11.74
CA SER A 117 2.57 10.27 11.26
C SER A 117 1.53 11.37 11.07
N THR A 118 1.32 12.20 12.07
CA THR A 118 0.59 13.45 11.91
C THR A 118 1.43 14.34 11.00
N ALA A 119 0.84 14.85 9.93
CA ALA A 119 1.48 15.82 9.06
C ALA A 119 2.01 17.00 9.91
N GLY A 120 3.35 17.12 10.04
CA GLY A 120 4.02 18.24 10.71
C GLY A 120 4.70 17.93 12.05
N GLY A 121 4.68 16.71 12.56
CA GLY A 121 5.42 16.32 13.78
C GLY A 121 6.65 15.47 13.46
N ALA A 122 7.75 15.68 14.20
CA ALA A 122 8.93 14.84 14.14
C ALA A 122 8.55 13.37 14.39
N VAL A 123 9.09 12.46 13.58
CA VAL A 123 8.94 11.02 13.77
C VAL A 123 9.58 10.69 15.12
N PRO A 124 8.88 10.05 16.08
CA PRO A 124 9.49 9.64 17.34
C PRO A 124 10.62 8.65 17.06
N SER A 125 11.70 8.77 17.79
CA SER A 125 12.83 7.86 17.69
C SER A 125 12.41 6.42 18.04
N CYS A 126 13.14 5.43 17.57
CA CYS A 126 12.87 4.01 17.83
C CYS A 126 12.79 3.70 19.34
N GLU A 127 13.50 4.45 20.19
CA GLU A 127 13.45 4.34 21.65
C GLU A 127 12.13 4.84 22.26
N GLU A 128 11.52 5.90 21.71
CA GLU A 128 10.22 6.41 22.17
C GLU A 128 9.05 5.50 21.78
N ALA A 129 9.17 4.81 20.64
CA ALA A 129 8.20 3.81 20.19
C ALA A 129 8.24 2.55 21.07
N LEU A 130 9.43 2.09 21.47
CA LEU A 130 9.62 0.95 22.38
C LEU A 130 9.12 1.24 23.80
N ALA A 131 9.39 2.43 24.34
CA ALA A 131 8.90 2.85 25.66
C ALA A 131 7.37 2.91 25.73
N SER A 132 6.69 3.30 24.64
CA SER A 132 5.22 3.33 24.55
C SER A 132 4.63 1.92 24.49
N ALA A 133 5.31 0.96 23.87
CA ALA A 133 4.88 -0.44 23.78
C ALA A 133 5.02 -1.17 25.13
N GLU A 134 6.07 -0.91 25.89
CA GLU A 134 6.28 -1.49 27.23
C GLU A 134 5.26 -0.96 28.25
N LEU A 135 4.84 0.29 28.14
CA LEU A 135 3.80 0.87 29.02
C LEU A 135 2.42 0.27 28.76
N ALA A 136 2.11 -0.07 27.51
CA ALA A 136 0.85 -0.71 27.12
C ALA A 136 0.79 -2.19 27.57
N ALA A 137 1.91 -2.90 27.59
CA ALA A 137 2.00 -4.29 28.01
C ALA A 137 1.80 -4.47 29.53
N ASN A 138 2.16 -3.47 30.33
CA ASN A 138 2.07 -3.52 31.79
C ASN A 138 0.70 -3.17 32.37
N LEU A 139 -0.28 -2.74 31.57
CA LEU A 139 -1.64 -2.40 32.02
C LEU A 139 -2.66 -3.52 31.80
N GLY A 140 -2.26 -4.69 31.32
CA GLY A 140 -3.15 -5.78 30.87
C GLY A 140 -3.21 -7.04 31.71
N THR A 141 -2.83 -7.04 33.02
CA THR A 141 -2.95 -8.26 33.85
C THR A 141 -3.69 -8.00 35.16
N GLN A 142 -4.99 -8.06 35.15
CA GLN A 142 -5.78 -8.58 36.29
C GLN A 142 -7.04 -9.29 35.77
N GLY A 143 -7.17 -10.56 36.17
CA GLY A 143 -8.10 -11.52 35.64
C GLY A 143 -9.49 -11.52 36.22
N THR A 144 -10.39 -12.24 35.57
CA THR A 144 -11.48 -13.00 36.23
C THR A 144 -11.82 -14.24 35.39
N LYS A 145 -12.13 -15.32 36.15
CA LYS A 145 -12.44 -16.68 35.71
C LYS A 145 -13.86 -16.84 35.14
N GLU A 146 -13.96 -17.70 34.15
CA GLU A 146 -14.96 -18.70 33.75
C GLU A 146 -16.46 -18.52 34.06
N VAL A 147 -17.29 -18.80 33.03
CA VAL A 147 -18.16 -20.00 32.96
C VAL A 147 -18.64 -20.19 31.52
N GLY A 148 -18.58 -21.43 31.01
CA GLY A 148 -18.84 -21.79 29.62
C GLY A 148 -20.31 -21.82 29.22
N SER A 149 -20.55 -21.65 27.93
CA SER A 149 -21.68 -22.23 27.19
C SER A 149 -21.36 -22.16 25.69
N SER A 150 -21.42 -23.32 25.06
CA SER A 150 -21.20 -23.54 23.64
C SER A 150 -22.36 -23.00 22.80
N THR A 151 -22.12 -22.02 21.97
CA THR A 151 -22.84 -21.77 20.71
C THR A 151 -21.87 -21.20 19.67
N SER A 152 -21.76 -21.94 18.59
CA SER A 152 -20.90 -21.61 17.42
C SER A 152 -21.40 -20.33 16.76
N SER A 153 -20.78 -19.22 17.11
CA SER A 153 -20.74 -18.00 16.30
C SER A 153 -19.27 -17.57 16.27
N ALA A 154 -18.64 -17.67 15.10
CA ALA A 154 -17.30 -17.19 14.91
C ALA A 154 -17.21 -15.73 15.35
N PRO A 155 -16.27 -15.33 16.23
CA PRO A 155 -16.14 -13.94 16.64
C PRO A 155 -15.64 -13.12 15.44
N LEU A 156 -16.48 -12.19 15.01
CA LEU A 156 -16.09 -11.06 14.16
C LEU A 156 -14.95 -10.32 14.86
N GLY A 157 -13.72 -10.33 14.28
CA GLY A 157 -12.76 -9.31 14.63
C GLY A 157 -11.40 -9.72 15.21
N ARG A 158 -10.91 -10.95 15.00
CA ARG A 158 -9.43 -11.13 15.06
C ARG A 158 -8.87 -10.80 13.68
N LEU A 159 -8.08 -9.73 13.57
CA LEU A 159 -7.25 -9.49 12.40
C LEU A 159 -6.47 -10.78 12.14
N GLU A 160 -6.66 -11.38 10.97
CA GLU A 160 -5.81 -12.49 10.49
C GLU A 160 -4.35 -12.10 10.68
N ASP A 161 -3.49 -13.08 10.96
CA ASP A 161 -2.06 -12.79 10.93
C ASP A 161 -1.65 -12.28 9.53
N SER A 162 -0.58 -11.49 9.49
CA SER A 162 -0.16 -10.79 8.27
C SER A 162 0.15 -11.75 7.12
N HIS A 163 0.69 -12.94 7.46
CA HIS A 163 1.06 -13.94 6.47
C HIS A 163 -0.17 -14.55 5.82
N SER A 164 -1.18 -14.98 6.60
CA SER A 164 -2.43 -15.52 6.07
C SER A 164 -3.17 -14.50 5.21
N ALA A 165 -3.21 -13.23 5.63
CA ALA A 165 -3.81 -12.16 4.85
C ALA A 165 -3.05 -11.92 3.53
N LEU A 166 -1.71 -11.96 3.54
CA LEU A 166 -0.89 -11.83 2.34
C LEU A 166 -1.13 -12.98 1.36
N MET A 167 -1.25 -14.22 1.87
CA MET A 167 -1.57 -15.37 1.02
C MET A 167 -2.92 -15.19 0.33
N ARG A 168 -3.96 -14.77 1.05
CA ARG A 168 -5.28 -14.49 0.48
C ARG A 168 -5.25 -13.41 -0.61
N LEU A 169 -4.43 -12.37 -0.45
CA LEU A 169 -4.23 -11.34 -1.47
C LEU A 169 -3.60 -11.92 -2.75
N HIS A 170 -2.56 -12.74 -2.62
CA HIS A 170 -1.90 -13.36 -3.77
C HIS A 170 -2.77 -14.41 -4.47
N GLU A 171 -3.49 -15.24 -3.70
CA GLU A 171 -4.34 -16.33 -4.19
C GLU A 171 -5.69 -15.86 -4.72
N ALA A 172 -6.10 -14.61 -4.43
CA ALA A 172 -7.31 -14.02 -4.99
C ALA A 172 -7.27 -14.09 -6.53
N ALA A 173 -8.41 -14.32 -7.14
CA ALA A 173 -8.54 -14.40 -8.60
C ALA A 173 -8.13 -13.09 -9.28
N TRP A 174 -7.69 -13.18 -10.53
CA TRP A 174 -7.37 -12.04 -11.39
C TRP A 174 -8.59 -11.65 -12.22
N ASP A 175 -8.66 -10.37 -12.58
CA ASP A 175 -9.65 -9.79 -13.51
C ASP A 175 -11.11 -9.88 -13.02
N GLU A 176 -11.30 -10.08 -11.72
CA GLU A 176 -12.61 -10.06 -11.06
C GLU A 176 -12.54 -9.48 -9.65
N ASP A 177 -13.70 -9.03 -9.14
CA ASP A 177 -13.83 -8.53 -7.78
C ASP A 177 -13.84 -9.69 -6.78
N VAL A 178 -12.92 -9.68 -5.83
CA VAL A 178 -12.84 -10.65 -4.72
C VAL A 178 -13.07 -9.91 -3.41
N THR A 179 -14.18 -10.22 -2.73
CA THR A 179 -14.46 -9.69 -1.38
C THR A 179 -13.62 -10.43 -0.36
N LEU A 180 -12.59 -9.79 0.17
CA LEU A 180 -11.72 -10.35 1.20
C LEU A 180 -12.27 -10.13 2.61
N SER A 181 -13.02 -9.05 2.83
CA SER A 181 -13.71 -8.77 4.09
C SER A 181 -14.88 -7.81 3.86
N ARG A 182 -15.59 -7.46 4.96
CA ARG A 182 -16.66 -6.45 4.93
C ARG A 182 -16.16 -5.08 4.41
N TYR A 183 -14.89 -4.78 4.64
CA TYR A 183 -14.33 -3.45 4.35
C TYR A 183 -13.31 -3.46 3.22
N PHE A 184 -13.05 -4.62 2.57
CA PHE A 184 -12.02 -4.68 1.53
C PHE A 184 -12.44 -5.59 0.36
N VAL A 185 -12.56 -4.99 -0.81
CA VAL A 185 -12.75 -5.67 -2.09
C VAL A 185 -11.49 -5.47 -2.92
N LEU A 186 -10.89 -6.58 -3.38
CA LEU A 186 -9.69 -6.58 -4.22
C LEU A 186 -10.05 -6.92 -5.66
N HIS A 187 -9.53 -6.14 -6.60
CA HIS A 187 -9.58 -6.41 -8.03
C HIS A 187 -8.17 -6.37 -8.62
N LYS A 188 -7.56 -7.51 -8.82
CA LYS A 188 -6.25 -7.60 -9.48
C LYS A 188 -6.43 -7.64 -10.98
N ILE A 189 -5.73 -6.79 -11.71
CA ILE A 189 -5.78 -6.66 -13.17
C ILE A 189 -4.50 -7.27 -13.74
N SER A 190 -4.64 -8.32 -14.55
CA SER A 190 -3.50 -8.96 -15.20
C SER A 190 -3.20 -8.28 -16.54
N GLY A 191 -2.08 -7.55 -16.63
CA GLY A 191 -1.72 -6.95 -17.91
C GLY A 191 -0.79 -5.75 -17.87
N ASP A 192 -0.65 -5.14 -19.03
CA ASP A 192 0.20 -3.97 -19.24
C ASP A 192 -0.59 -2.67 -19.03
N LEU A 193 -0.10 -1.81 -18.12
CA LEU A 193 -0.67 -0.50 -17.84
C LEU A 193 -0.85 0.37 -19.11
N ASN A 194 0.02 0.19 -20.10
CA ASN A 194 -0.06 0.95 -21.37
C ASN A 194 -1.20 0.48 -22.30
N ALA A 195 -1.72 -0.73 -22.07
CA ALA A 195 -2.69 -1.35 -22.98
C ALA A 195 -4.11 -1.45 -22.40
N LEU A 196 -4.26 -1.32 -21.08
CA LEU A 196 -5.52 -1.52 -20.39
C LEU A 196 -6.13 -0.20 -19.91
N PRO A 197 -7.48 -0.10 -19.89
CA PRO A 197 -8.14 1.07 -19.34
C PRO A 197 -7.96 1.13 -17.82
N PHE A 198 -7.83 2.35 -17.28
CA PHE A 198 -7.84 2.56 -15.85
C PHE A 198 -9.26 2.46 -15.26
N PRO A 199 -9.38 1.97 -14.00
CA PRO A 199 -10.64 2.10 -13.28
C PRO A 199 -11.07 3.57 -13.17
N ALA A 200 -12.36 3.81 -13.23
CA ALA A 200 -12.91 5.18 -13.16
C ALA A 200 -13.23 5.62 -11.73
N ALA A 201 -13.41 6.92 -11.54
CA ALA A 201 -13.81 7.54 -10.30
C ALA A 201 -12.86 7.21 -9.13
N LEU A 202 -11.55 7.28 -9.38
CA LEU A 202 -10.52 7.01 -8.40
C LEU A 202 -10.45 8.13 -7.35
N ASP A 203 -10.29 7.73 -6.11
CA ASP A 203 -10.09 8.61 -4.95
C ASP A 203 -8.62 8.62 -4.50
N LEU A 204 -7.89 7.55 -4.79
CA LEU A 204 -6.51 7.36 -4.39
C LEU A 204 -5.76 6.58 -5.46
N VAL A 205 -4.50 6.95 -5.68
CA VAL A 205 -3.58 6.25 -6.57
C VAL A 205 -2.25 6.02 -5.86
N TYR A 206 -1.81 4.77 -5.84
CA TYR A 206 -0.45 4.39 -5.49
C TYR A 206 0.33 4.18 -6.79
N TYR A 207 1.22 5.10 -7.11
CA TYR A 207 2.06 4.99 -8.31
C TYR A 207 3.41 4.38 -7.93
N ASP A 208 3.43 3.04 -7.87
CA ASP A 208 4.54 2.23 -7.35
C ASP A 208 5.22 1.37 -8.42
N ALA A 209 5.34 1.90 -9.64
CA ALA A 209 6.10 1.27 -10.71
C ALA A 209 7.61 1.30 -10.43
N PHE A 210 8.38 0.40 -11.05
CA PHE A 210 9.84 0.50 -11.07
C PHE A 210 10.28 1.85 -11.63
N SER A 211 11.52 2.26 -11.33
CA SER A 211 12.00 3.61 -11.59
C SER A 211 11.86 4.06 -13.06
N PRO A 212 11.85 5.38 -13.32
CA PRO A 212 11.85 5.91 -14.69
C PRO A 212 13.06 5.47 -15.54
N GLU A 213 14.14 5.03 -14.90
CA GLU A 213 15.32 4.47 -15.57
C GLU A 213 15.06 3.07 -16.09
N SER A 214 14.34 2.25 -15.30
CA SER A 214 14.10 0.84 -15.61
C SER A 214 12.83 0.62 -16.43
N GLN A 215 11.81 1.46 -16.22
CA GLN A 215 10.54 1.40 -16.94
C GLN A 215 10.07 2.78 -17.41
N PRO A 216 10.81 3.47 -18.30
CA PRO A 216 10.48 4.84 -18.72
C PRO A 216 9.09 4.96 -19.37
N GLU A 217 8.60 3.89 -19.96
CA GLU A 217 7.28 3.83 -20.60
C GLU A 217 6.12 3.99 -19.61
N LEU A 218 6.30 3.69 -18.33
CA LEU A 218 5.27 3.87 -17.31
C LEU A 218 5.24 5.29 -16.74
N TRP A 219 6.26 6.10 -16.98
CA TRP A 219 6.36 7.45 -16.41
C TRP A 219 6.05 8.56 -17.42
N ARG A 220 5.43 8.23 -18.56
CA ARG A 220 5.09 9.20 -19.60
C ARG A 220 3.94 10.11 -19.17
N GLU A 221 3.95 11.33 -19.68
CA GLU A 221 2.94 12.35 -19.39
C GLU A 221 1.54 11.91 -19.83
N GLU A 222 1.44 11.19 -20.94
CA GLU A 222 0.17 10.69 -21.48
C GLU A 222 -0.53 9.73 -20.51
N LEU A 223 0.24 8.87 -19.79
CA LEU A 223 -0.31 7.97 -18.77
C LEU A 223 -0.84 8.76 -17.56
N PHE A 224 -0.09 9.76 -17.10
CA PHE A 224 -0.55 10.62 -16.01
C PHE A 224 -1.79 11.42 -16.42
N ALA A 225 -1.87 11.89 -17.66
CA ALA A 225 -3.04 12.58 -18.17
C ALA A 225 -4.27 11.65 -18.29
N GLN A 226 -4.06 10.39 -18.69
CA GLN A 226 -5.13 9.38 -18.69
C GLN A 226 -5.60 9.09 -17.28
N LEU A 227 -4.67 8.84 -16.35
CA LEU A 227 -4.94 8.57 -14.95
C LEU A 227 -5.71 9.74 -14.30
N ARG A 228 -5.30 11.00 -14.58
CA ARG A 228 -5.99 12.19 -14.09
C ARG A 228 -7.47 12.23 -14.49
N ARG A 229 -7.79 11.82 -15.72
CA ARG A 229 -9.19 11.75 -16.19
C ARG A 229 -10.04 10.72 -15.45
N CYS A 230 -9.39 9.69 -14.88
CA CYS A 230 -10.05 8.67 -14.09
C CYS A 230 -10.18 9.03 -12.61
N CYS A 231 -9.47 10.07 -12.15
CA CYS A 231 -9.52 10.55 -10.77
C CYS A 231 -10.71 11.50 -10.54
N ARG A 232 -11.36 11.37 -9.40
CA ARG A 232 -12.28 12.40 -8.89
C ARG A 232 -11.51 13.68 -8.53
N PRO A 233 -12.14 14.86 -8.57
CA PRO A 233 -11.54 16.06 -8.00
C PRO A 233 -11.14 15.82 -6.55
N GLY A 234 -9.93 16.25 -6.16
CA GLY A 234 -9.38 16.02 -4.82
C GLY A 234 -8.80 14.62 -4.59
N ALA A 235 -8.80 13.74 -5.59
CA ALA A 235 -8.11 12.44 -5.48
C ALA A 235 -6.60 12.64 -5.22
N ILE A 236 -6.02 11.76 -4.41
CA ILE A 236 -4.61 11.80 -4.05
C ILE A 236 -3.84 10.77 -4.87
N LEU A 237 -2.68 11.14 -5.40
CA LEU A 237 -1.68 10.24 -5.94
C LEU A 237 -0.41 10.34 -5.10
N THR A 238 0.14 9.21 -4.67
CA THR A 238 1.44 9.13 -4.01
C THR A 238 2.43 8.31 -4.82
N THR A 239 3.70 8.71 -4.78
CA THR A 239 4.81 7.96 -5.36
C THR A 239 6.11 8.23 -4.63
N TYR A 240 6.95 7.20 -4.54
CA TYR A 240 8.29 7.32 -3.99
C TYR A 240 9.23 8.17 -4.87
N CYS A 241 8.91 8.31 -6.15
CA CYS A 241 9.80 8.95 -7.13
C CYS A 241 9.67 10.48 -7.09
N ALA A 242 10.64 11.15 -6.46
CA ALA A 242 10.67 12.61 -6.32
C ALA A 242 11.42 13.35 -7.47
N LYS A 243 11.68 12.68 -8.61
CA LYS A 243 12.39 13.29 -9.73
C LYS A 243 11.65 14.51 -10.28
N GLY A 244 12.41 15.58 -10.54
CA GLY A 244 11.85 16.83 -11.03
C GLY A 244 11.08 16.69 -12.35
N GLU A 245 11.46 15.73 -13.19
CA GLU A 245 10.75 15.45 -14.45
C GLU A 245 9.39 14.82 -14.17
N VAL A 246 9.31 13.83 -13.28
CA VAL A 246 8.05 13.19 -12.86
C VAL A 246 7.10 14.22 -12.27
N ARG A 247 7.61 15.09 -11.38
CA ARG A 247 6.84 16.19 -10.81
C ARG A 247 6.24 17.08 -11.90
N ARG A 248 7.06 17.55 -12.86
CA ARG A 248 6.58 18.41 -13.96
C ARG A 248 5.56 17.73 -14.86
N ARG A 249 5.71 16.44 -15.13
CA ARG A 249 4.74 15.65 -15.91
C ARG A 249 3.38 15.56 -15.17
N LEU A 250 3.39 15.27 -13.87
CA LEU A 250 2.17 15.28 -13.04
C LEU A 250 1.49 16.66 -13.04
N GLU A 251 2.27 17.75 -12.88
CA GLU A 251 1.74 19.12 -12.90
C GLU A 251 1.07 19.46 -14.23
N ARG A 252 1.71 19.13 -15.38
CA ARG A 252 1.14 19.33 -16.72
C ARG A 252 -0.08 18.45 -16.99
N SER A 253 -0.17 17.30 -16.34
CA SER A 253 -1.31 16.40 -16.40
C SER A 253 -2.51 16.84 -15.55
N GLY A 254 -2.44 17.97 -14.83
CA GLY A 254 -3.56 18.53 -14.08
C GLY A 254 -3.58 18.15 -12.59
N PHE A 255 -2.45 17.76 -12.04
CA PHE A 255 -2.29 17.58 -10.59
C PHE A 255 -1.64 18.82 -9.94
N SER A 256 -1.95 19.07 -8.68
CA SER A 256 -1.17 19.93 -7.79
C SER A 256 -0.17 19.07 -7.04
N VAL A 257 1.14 19.34 -7.16
CA VAL A 257 2.16 18.43 -6.64
C VAL A 257 2.93 19.05 -5.48
N GLU A 258 3.03 18.31 -4.40
CA GLU A 258 3.80 18.63 -3.20
C GLU A 258 5.00 17.69 -3.07
N ARG A 259 6.11 18.23 -2.56
CA ARG A 259 7.25 17.46 -2.09
C ARG A 259 7.13 17.32 -0.58
N LEU A 260 7.16 16.10 -0.11
CA LEU A 260 7.04 15.78 1.31
C LEU A 260 8.31 15.04 1.76
N PRO A 261 8.65 15.11 3.06
CA PRO A 261 9.76 14.31 3.59
C PRO A 261 9.58 12.83 3.28
N GLY A 262 10.63 12.17 2.86
CA GLY A 262 10.64 10.73 2.60
C GLY A 262 10.89 9.91 3.87
N PRO A 263 10.69 8.59 3.79
CA PRO A 263 11.11 7.65 4.83
C PRO A 263 12.65 7.53 4.89
N PRO A 264 13.22 6.81 5.86
CA PRO A 264 14.66 6.52 5.89
C PRO A 264 15.17 6.06 4.53
N GLY A 265 16.32 6.59 4.11
CA GLY A 265 16.92 6.35 2.79
C GLY A 265 16.37 7.22 1.65
N LYS A 266 15.29 7.97 1.84
CA LYS A 266 14.73 8.89 0.84
C LYS A 266 14.56 10.29 1.40
N ARG A 267 15.15 11.28 0.74
CA ARG A 267 15.03 12.70 1.17
C ARG A 267 13.61 13.23 0.99
N GLU A 268 12.99 12.93 -0.13
CA GLU A 268 11.70 13.47 -0.56
C GLU A 268 10.89 12.41 -1.30
N VAL A 269 9.58 12.54 -1.21
CA VAL A 269 8.58 11.80 -2.00
C VAL A 269 7.55 12.77 -2.56
N LEU A 270 6.71 12.34 -3.50
CA LEU A 270 5.67 13.19 -4.07
C LEU A 270 4.28 12.76 -3.63
N ARG A 271 3.47 13.76 -3.28
CA ARG A 271 2.03 13.66 -3.21
C ARG A 271 1.42 14.62 -4.22
N ALA A 272 0.47 14.14 -5.00
CA ALA A 272 -0.20 14.93 -6.02
C ALA A 272 -1.72 14.88 -5.81
N THR A 273 -2.37 16.05 -5.88
CA THR A 273 -3.84 16.16 -5.73
C THR A 273 -4.46 16.49 -7.08
N ALA A 274 -5.47 15.76 -7.49
CA ALA A 274 -6.22 15.99 -8.72
C ALA A 274 -7.01 17.30 -8.62
N ARG A 275 -6.75 18.26 -9.53
CA ARG A 275 -7.44 19.57 -9.61
C ARG A 275 -8.84 19.44 -10.18
#